data_f26d334a81a36c8a6645b8784c47734f
#
_entry.id   f26d334a81a36c8a6645b8784c47734f
#
_cell.length_a   1.000
_cell.length_b   1.000
_cell.length_c   1.000
_cell.angle_alpha   90.00
_cell.angle_beta   90.00
_cell.angle_gamma   90.00
#
_symmetry.space_group_name_H-M   'P 1'
#
loop_
_entity.id
_entity.type
_entity.pdbx_description
1 polymer ?
#
loop_
_entity_poly.entity_id
_entity_poly.type
_entity_poly.pdbx_seq_one_letter_code
_entity_poly.pdbx_strand_id
1 'polypeptide(L)'
;PIEIVTAERWVKANPGLKDKALEDALQKQPWDASVKSMAAFPQVLTMMSEKLDWTQQLGDAFLAQPKDVSATVQNLRAKASKEGNLKDTKEQKIVTEQVATQTIIKIEPANPQVVYVPTYNPTVVYGSWWYPSYPPYYYYPPGYAVAGAAWGFAAGAAAGAIWGNYNWGGGDVNI
;
A
#
# COMPACT_ATOMS: atom_id res chain seq x y z
N PRO A 1 0.02 11.91 11.74
CA PRO A 1 0.35 12.72 10.54
C PRO A 1 1.72 13.39 10.62
N ILE A 2 2.11 13.99 11.78
CA ILE A 2 3.37 14.75 11.92
C ILE A 2 4.58 13.87 11.61
N GLU A 3 4.64 12.66 12.14
CA GLU A 3 5.76 11.72 11.88
C GLU A 3 5.86 11.33 10.41
N ILE A 4 4.76 11.18 9.70
CA ILE A 4 4.74 10.90 8.25
C ILE A 4 5.47 12.02 7.49
N VAL A 5 5.12 13.28 7.76
CA VAL A 5 5.75 14.44 7.12
C VAL A 5 7.24 14.53 7.48
N THR A 6 7.57 14.26 8.75
CA THR A 6 8.95 14.33 9.22
C THR A 6 9.79 13.22 8.60
N ALA A 7 9.24 12.01 8.52
CA ALA A 7 9.91 10.86 7.91
C ALA A 7 10.12 11.08 6.41
N GLU A 8 9.12 11.60 5.70
CA GLU A 8 9.20 11.91 4.28
C GLU A 8 10.32 12.93 3.99
N ARG A 9 10.39 14.02 4.76
CA ARG A 9 11.44 15.03 4.63
C ARG A 9 12.83 14.44 4.91
N TRP A 10 12.91 13.61 5.93
CA TRP A 10 14.18 12.96 6.28
C TRP A 10 14.65 12.01 5.18
N VAL A 11 13.75 11.18 4.62
CA VAL A 11 14.08 10.27 3.52
C VAL A 11 14.54 11.05 2.29
N LYS A 12 13.86 12.15 1.94
CA LYS A 12 14.27 13.04 0.84
C LYS A 12 15.64 13.69 1.06
N ALA A 13 15.98 14.00 2.30
CA ALA A 13 17.29 14.56 2.65
C ALA A 13 18.41 13.52 2.67
N ASN A 14 18.10 12.22 2.66
CA ASN A 14 19.05 11.12 2.74
C ASN A 14 18.93 10.12 1.58
N PRO A 15 18.97 10.57 0.31
CA PRO A 15 18.66 9.72 -0.86
C PRO A 15 19.72 8.62 -1.10
N GLY A 16 20.89 8.73 -0.48
CA GLY A 16 21.99 7.77 -0.60
C GLY A 16 21.92 6.60 0.37
N LEU A 17 21.03 6.65 1.37
CA LEU A 17 20.88 5.57 2.34
C LEU A 17 20.04 4.45 1.75
N LYS A 18 20.59 3.21 1.79
CA LYS A 18 19.92 2.01 1.28
C LYS A 18 20.21 0.83 2.20
N ASP A 19 19.40 -0.20 2.09
CA ASP A 19 19.57 -1.48 2.77
C ASP A 19 19.87 -1.30 4.28
N LYS A 20 20.89 -1.98 4.77
CA LYS A 20 21.29 -1.93 6.18
C LYS A 20 21.63 -0.52 6.68
N ALA A 21 22.24 0.33 5.84
CA ALA A 21 22.58 1.69 6.25
C ALA A 21 21.33 2.54 6.48
N LEU A 22 20.29 2.34 5.68
CA LEU A 22 18.98 2.96 5.89
C LEU A 22 18.33 2.43 7.18
N GLU A 23 18.32 1.12 7.38
CA GLU A 23 17.77 0.49 8.59
C GLU A 23 18.44 1.02 9.87
N ASP A 24 19.77 1.00 9.93
CA ASP A 24 20.54 1.48 11.08
C ASP A 24 20.30 2.97 11.37
N ALA A 25 20.09 3.78 10.34
CA ALA A 25 19.77 5.19 10.48
C ALA A 25 18.33 5.43 10.94
N LEU A 26 17.36 4.62 10.47
CA LEU A 26 15.96 4.68 10.87
C LEU A 26 15.76 4.27 12.33
N GLN A 27 16.52 3.29 12.84
CA GLN A 27 16.45 2.89 14.25
C GLN A 27 16.71 4.06 15.20
N LYS A 28 17.56 5.01 14.80
CA LYS A 28 17.91 6.20 15.61
C LYS A 28 16.83 7.29 15.60
N GLN A 29 15.83 7.18 14.73
CA GLN A 29 14.76 8.18 14.65
C GLN A 29 13.74 7.94 15.78
N PRO A 30 13.12 9.01 16.32
CA PRO A 30 12.15 8.91 17.42
C PRO A 30 10.74 8.51 16.97
N TRP A 31 10.58 8.03 15.72
CA TRP A 31 9.28 7.72 15.13
C TRP A 31 8.75 6.36 15.56
N ASP A 32 7.43 6.20 15.45
CA ASP A 32 6.79 4.89 15.58
C ASP A 32 7.38 3.85 14.63
N ALA A 33 7.37 2.58 15.05
CA ALA A 33 7.92 1.48 14.26
C ALA A 33 7.25 1.37 12.88
N SER A 34 5.94 1.62 12.80
CA SER A 34 5.20 1.62 11.53
C SER A 34 5.68 2.69 10.57
N VAL A 35 5.99 3.89 11.07
CA VAL A 35 6.53 5.00 10.27
C VAL A 35 7.95 4.68 9.79
N LYS A 36 8.78 4.09 10.66
CA LYS A 36 10.12 3.61 10.26
C LYS A 36 10.05 2.59 9.13
N SER A 37 9.12 1.65 9.22
CA SER A 37 8.88 0.65 8.16
C SER A 37 8.44 1.29 6.85
N MET A 38 7.62 2.35 6.91
CA MET A 38 7.18 3.09 5.72
C MET A 38 8.31 3.84 5.01
N ALA A 39 9.43 4.14 5.69
CA ALA A 39 10.59 4.80 5.08
C ALA A 39 11.26 3.96 3.99
N ALA A 40 11.05 2.63 3.98
CA ALA A 40 11.46 1.75 2.89
C ALA A 40 10.64 1.98 1.60
N PHE A 41 9.52 2.72 1.67
CA PHE A 41 8.61 3.01 0.57
C PHE A 41 8.45 4.53 0.36
N PRO A 42 9.48 5.22 -0.16
CA PRO A 42 9.48 6.68 -0.27
C PRO A 42 8.27 7.23 -1.02
N GLN A 43 7.81 6.53 -2.07
CA GLN A 43 6.65 6.96 -2.86
C GLN A 43 5.35 6.94 -2.03
N VAL A 44 5.19 5.94 -1.16
CA VAL A 44 4.02 5.85 -0.27
C VAL A 44 4.08 6.94 0.78
N LEU A 45 5.25 7.18 1.40
CA LEU A 45 5.44 8.30 2.32
C LEU A 45 5.13 9.65 1.67
N THR A 46 5.62 9.87 0.44
CA THR A 46 5.34 11.10 -0.30
C THR A 46 3.85 11.27 -0.55
N MET A 47 3.17 10.23 -1.02
CA MET A 47 1.71 10.24 -1.22
C MET A 47 0.97 10.60 0.07
N MET A 48 1.30 9.93 1.17
CA MET A 48 0.66 10.16 2.48
C MET A 48 0.94 11.58 3.01
N SER A 49 2.14 12.09 2.79
CA SER A 49 2.55 13.44 3.20
C SER A 49 1.88 14.53 2.37
N GLU A 50 1.76 14.33 1.06
CA GLU A 50 1.10 15.29 0.15
C GLU A 50 -0.43 15.31 0.32
N LYS A 51 -1.01 14.25 0.89
CA LYS A 51 -2.46 14.08 1.08
C LYS A 51 -2.78 13.79 2.55
N LEU A 52 -2.37 14.69 3.43
CA LEU A 52 -2.52 14.53 4.87
C LEU A 52 -3.97 14.37 5.31
N ASP A 53 -4.91 15.10 4.73
CA ASP A 53 -6.33 14.98 5.07
C ASP A 53 -6.85 13.57 4.76
N TRP A 54 -6.50 13.04 3.59
CA TRP A 54 -6.86 11.67 3.21
C TRP A 54 -6.17 10.64 4.12
N THR A 55 -4.89 10.85 4.42
CA THR A 55 -4.11 9.97 5.32
C THR A 55 -4.70 9.95 6.72
N GLN A 56 -5.11 11.10 7.23
CA GLN A 56 -5.77 11.20 8.53
C GLN A 56 -7.13 10.53 8.51
N GLN A 57 -7.98 10.81 7.52
CA GLN A 57 -9.29 10.19 7.40
C GLN A 57 -9.20 8.66 7.31
N LEU A 58 -8.23 8.12 6.56
CA LEU A 58 -7.99 6.68 6.49
C LEU A 58 -7.57 6.12 7.85
N GLY A 59 -6.69 6.82 8.57
CA GLY A 59 -6.26 6.44 9.92
C GLY A 59 -7.42 6.43 10.90
N ASP A 60 -8.23 7.48 10.92
CA ASP A 60 -9.40 7.62 11.78
C ASP A 60 -10.45 6.52 11.47
N ALA A 61 -10.69 6.24 10.19
CA ALA A 61 -11.56 5.15 9.75
C ALA A 61 -11.04 3.79 10.22
N PHE A 62 -9.73 3.55 10.09
CA PHE A 62 -9.13 2.29 10.53
C PHE A 62 -9.21 2.10 12.05
N LEU A 63 -8.99 3.15 12.82
CA LEU A 63 -9.12 3.10 14.28
C LEU A 63 -10.57 2.88 14.74
N ALA A 64 -11.53 3.51 14.06
CA ALA A 64 -12.94 3.39 14.43
C ALA A 64 -13.59 2.08 13.96
N GLN A 65 -13.22 1.59 12.77
CA GLN A 65 -13.92 0.50 12.09
C GLN A 65 -12.95 -0.36 11.22
N PRO A 66 -11.96 -1.02 11.83
CA PRO A 66 -10.93 -1.76 11.09
C PRO A 66 -11.50 -2.89 10.23
N LYS A 67 -12.58 -3.53 10.67
CA LYS A 67 -13.25 -4.59 9.91
C LYS A 67 -13.87 -4.07 8.61
N ASP A 68 -14.48 -2.90 8.64
CA ASP A 68 -15.12 -2.31 7.46
C ASP A 68 -14.06 -1.83 6.45
N VAL A 69 -12.94 -1.28 6.95
CA VAL A 69 -11.81 -0.92 6.09
C VAL A 69 -11.24 -2.18 5.41
N SER A 70 -11.04 -3.26 6.16
CA SER A 70 -10.56 -4.54 5.61
C SER A 70 -11.54 -5.13 4.60
N ALA A 71 -12.84 -5.12 4.89
CA ALA A 71 -13.89 -5.57 3.99
C ALA A 71 -13.92 -4.73 2.70
N THR A 72 -13.74 -3.42 2.81
CA THR A 72 -13.65 -2.52 1.66
C THR A 72 -12.45 -2.85 0.77
N VAL A 73 -11.29 -3.14 1.35
CA VAL A 73 -10.11 -3.60 0.60
C VAL A 73 -10.41 -4.91 -0.15
N GLN A 74 -11.07 -5.88 0.50
CA GLN A 74 -11.45 -7.12 -0.15
C GLN A 74 -12.47 -6.92 -1.28
N ASN A 75 -13.45 -6.03 -1.09
CA ASN A 75 -14.42 -5.66 -2.14
C ASN A 75 -13.73 -5.03 -3.35
N LEU A 76 -12.74 -4.15 -3.13
CA LEU A 76 -11.94 -3.56 -4.21
C LEU A 76 -11.16 -4.63 -4.98
N ARG A 77 -10.51 -5.55 -4.26
CA ARG A 77 -9.79 -6.68 -4.88
C ARG A 77 -10.71 -7.60 -5.69
N ALA A 78 -11.87 -7.95 -5.13
CA ALA A 78 -12.85 -8.75 -5.82
C ALA A 78 -13.35 -8.06 -7.10
N LYS A 79 -13.56 -6.75 -7.05
CA LYS A 79 -13.97 -5.97 -8.22
C LYS A 79 -12.87 -5.94 -9.28
N ALA A 80 -11.62 -5.66 -8.89
CA ALA A 80 -10.49 -5.69 -9.83
C ALA A 80 -10.30 -7.07 -10.48
N SER A 81 -10.51 -8.14 -9.71
CA SER A 81 -10.46 -9.51 -10.23
C SER A 81 -11.59 -9.77 -11.23
N LYS A 82 -12.82 -9.33 -10.92
CA LYS A 82 -13.99 -9.47 -11.81
C LYS A 82 -13.80 -8.72 -13.14
N GLU A 83 -13.18 -7.54 -13.10
CA GLU A 83 -12.83 -6.77 -14.30
C GLU A 83 -11.61 -7.36 -15.07
N GLY A 84 -11.03 -8.46 -14.58
CA GLY A 84 -9.86 -9.13 -15.18
C GLY A 84 -8.54 -8.36 -14.99
N ASN A 85 -8.54 -7.36 -14.12
CA ASN A 85 -7.38 -6.49 -13.89
C ASN A 85 -6.49 -6.94 -12.73
N LEU A 86 -6.97 -7.79 -11.82
CA LEU A 86 -6.17 -8.37 -10.74
C LEU A 86 -5.79 -9.81 -11.10
N LYS A 87 -4.54 -10.00 -11.51
CA LYS A 87 -3.99 -11.29 -11.97
C LYS A 87 -2.50 -11.41 -11.64
N ASP A 88 -1.98 -12.61 -11.78
CA ASP A 88 -0.56 -12.88 -11.63
C ASP A 88 0.27 -12.10 -12.64
N THR A 89 1.39 -11.58 -12.18
CA THR A 89 2.42 -10.94 -12.99
C THR A 89 3.81 -11.43 -12.54
N LYS A 90 4.87 -10.90 -13.13
CA LYS A 90 6.23 -11.18 -12.65
C LYS A 90 6.55 -10.52 -11.30
N GLU A 91 5.74 -9.55 -10.86
CA GLU A 91 5.90 -8.81 -9.61
C GLU A 91 5.00 -9.31 -8.50
N GLN A 92 3.82 -9.86 -8.83
CA GLN A 92 2.83 -10.29 -7.85
C GLN A 92 2.19 -11.62 -8.18
N LYS A 93 1.73 -12.32 -7.14
CA LYS A 93 0.86 -13.50 -7.20
C LYS A 93 -0.46 -13.21 -6.50
N ILE A 94 -1.56 -13.69 -7.08
CA ILE A 94 -2.89 -13.56 -6.52
C ILE A 94 -3.28 -14.91 -5.92
N VAL A 95 -3.46 -14.92 -4.61
CA VAL A 95 -3.88 -16.10 -3.87
C VAL A 95 -5.30 -15.89 -3.35
N THR A 96 -6.18 -16.85 -3.62
CA THR A 96 -7.56 -16.82 -3.15
C THR A 96 -7.77 -17.92 -2.12
N GLU A 97 -8.22 -17.55 -0.94
CA GLU A 97 -8.51 -18.47 0.16
C GLU A 97 -9.97 -18.35 0.59
N GLN A 98 -10.54 -19.46 1.03
CA GLN A 98 -11.85 -19.48 1.69
C GLN A 98 -11.64 -19.49 3.21
N VAL A 99 -12.11 -18.45 3.89
CA VAL A 99 -12.09 -18.35 5.35
C VAL A 99 -13.54 -18.28 5.83
N ALA A 100 -14.03 -19.36 6.39
CA ALA A 100 -15.45 -19.54 6.72
C ALA A 100 -16.33 -19.32 5.47
N THR A 101 -17.17 -18.28 5.47
CA THR A 101 -18.07 -17.93 4.36
C THR A 101 -17.51 -16.83 3.45
N GLN A 102 -16.30 -16.35 3.72
CA GLN A 102 -15.71 -15.22 3.00
C GLN A 102 -14.58 -15.69 2.06
N THR A 103 -14.55 -15.14 0.87
CA THR A 103 -13.44 -15.28 -0.06
C THR A 103 -12.45 -14.17 0.19
N ILE A 104 -11.22 -14.54 0.57
CA ILE A 104 -10.13 -13.60 0.84
C ILE A 104 -9.16 -13.64 -0.33
N ILE A 105 -8.94 -12.50 -0.95
CA ILE A 105 -7.97 -12.32 -2.03
C ILE A 105 -6.72 -11.68 -1.43
N LYS A 106 -5.60 -12.39 -1.52
CA LYS A 106 -4.28 -11.91 -1.11
C LYS A 106 -3.46 -11.54 -2.35
N ILE A 107 -2.68 -10.48 -2.22
CA ILE A 107 -1.68 -10.09 -3.22
C ILE A 107 -0.33 -10.32 -2.56
N GLU A 108 0.40 -11.27 -3.07
CA GLU A 108 1.72 -11.65 -2.56
C GLU A 108 2.81 -11.21 -3.54
N PRO A 109 3.99 -10.78 -3.07
CA PRO A 109 5.10 -10.50 -3.95
C PRO A 109 5.56 -11.79 -4.63
N ALA A 110 5.82 -11.75 -5.94
CA ALA A 110 6.37 -12.89 -6.66
C ALA A 110 7.79 -13.24 -6.19
N ASN A 111 8.55 -12.22 -5.74
CA ASN A 111 9.80 -12.38 -5.02
C ASN A 111 9.60 -11.91 -3.58
N PRO A 112 9.68 -12.80 -2.56
CA PRO A 112 9.44 -12.42 -1.17
C PRO A 112 10.45 -11.43 -0.59
N GLN A 113 11.58 -11.21 -1.27
CA GLN A 113 12.60 -10.24 -0.86
C GLN A 113 12.34 -8.82 -1.39
N VAL A 114 11.31 -8.64 -2.24
CA VAL A 114 11.03 -7.36 -2.89
C VAL A 114 9.55 -7.04 -2.80
N VAL A 115 9.22 -5.86 -2.29
CA VAL A 115 7.85 -5.35 -2.33
C VAL A 115 7.73 -4.35 -3.48
N TYR A 116 6.79 -4.60 -4.36
CA TYR A 116 6.44 -3.71 -5.45
C TYR A 116 5.19 -2.92 -5.08
N VAL A 117 5.27 -1.60 -5.12
CA VAL A 117 4.12 -0.73 -4.89
C VAL A 117 3.35 -0.58 -6.20
N PRO A 118 2.10 -1.06 -6.29
CA PRO A 118 1.32 -0.93 -7.51
C PRO A 118 0.94 0.53 -7.75
N THR A 119 1.00 0.94 -9.02
CA THR A 119 0.52 2.23 -9.51
C THR A 119 -0.49 1.97 -10.61
N TYR A 120 -1.69 2.50 -10.49
CA TYR A 120 -2.78 2.20 -11.42
C TYR A 120 -3.83 3.31 -11.46
N ASN A 121 -4.63 3.29 -12.52
CA ASN A 121 -5.83 4.11 -12.63
C ASN A 121 -7.02 3.36 -12.00
N PRO A 122 -7.58 3.84 -10.88
CA PRO A 122 -8.70 3.17 -10.20
C PRO A 122 -9.92 2.95 -11.09
N THR A 123 -10.25 3.89 -11.98
CA THR A 123 -11.42 3.77 -12.86
C THR A 123 -11.23 2.73 -13.96
N VAL A 124 -9.98 2.42 -14.31
CA VAL A 124 -9.64 1.30 -15.21
C VAL A 124 -9.66 0.00 -14.45
N VAL A 125 -8.96 -0.05 -13.31
CA VAL A 125 -8.78 -1.29 -12.53
C VAL A 125 -10.07 -1.80 -11.93
N TYR A 126 -10.89 -0.91 -11.37
CA TYR A 126 -12.15 -1.26 -10.73
C TYR A 126 -13.37 -1.07 -11.63
N GLY A 127 -13.20 -0.57 -12.87
CA GLY A 127 -14.29 -0.22 -13.76
C GLY A 127 -15.05 1.01 -13.28
N SER A 128 -16.35 1.09 -13.61
CA SER A 128 -17.19 2.22 -13.19
C SER A 128 -17.16 2.39 -11.67
N TRP A 129 -16.79 3.59 -11.25
CA TRP A 129 -16.73 3.93 -9.82
C TRP A 129 -18.13 4.18 -9.27
N TRP A 130 -18.47 3.56 -8.16
CA TRP A 130 -19.85 3.51 -7.62
C TRP A 130 -20.17 4.51 -6.53
N TYR A 131 -19.18 5.34 -6.15
CA TYR A 131 -19.36 6.44 -5.20
C TYR A 131 -19.05 7.79 -5.86
N PRO A 132 -20.00 8.37 -6.63
CA PRO A 132 -19.72 9.62 -7.38
C PRO A 132 -19.31 10.80 -6.48
N SER A 133 -19.86 10.85 -5.26
CA SER A 133 -19.55 11.90 -4.27
C SER A 133 -18.16 11.75 -3.63
N TYR A 134 -17.55 10.60 -3.81
CA TYR A 134 -16.22 10.27 -3.26
C TYR A 134 -15.37 9.65 -4.37
N PRO A 135 -14.85 10.47 -5.30
CA PRO A 135 -14.05 9.97 -6.41
C PRO A 135 -12.80 9.25 -5.91
N PRO A 136 -12.34 8.23 -6.64
CA PRO A 136 -11.16 7.49 -6.23
C PRO A 136 -9.94 8.39 -6.28
N TYR A 137 -9.05 8.20 -5.32
CA TYR A 137 -7.81 8.92 -5.26
C TYR A 137 -6.79 8.34 -6.27
N TYR A 138 -6.14 9.23 -7.03
CA TYR A 138 -5.08 8.90 -7.96
C TYR A 138 -3.74 9.38 -7.41
N TYR A 139 -2.76 8.51 -7.44
CA TYR A 139 -1.38 8.90 -7.18
C TYR A 139 -0.46 8.28 -8.22
N TYR A 140 0.29 9.14 -8.89
CA TYR A 140 1.36 8.74 -9.78
C TYR A 140 2.65 9.39 -9.31
N PRO A 141 3.68 8.60 -8.96
CA PRO A 141 4.99 9.18 -8.64
C PRO A 141 5.51 10.04 -9.78
N PRO A 142 6.27 11.12 -9.51
CA PRO A 142 6.88 11.94 -10.54
C PRO A 142 7.68 11.10 -11.53
N GLY A 143 7.51 11.35 -12.82
CA GLY A 143 8.18 10.60 -13.88
C GLY A 143 7.56 9.25 -14.24
N TYR A 144 6.48 8.84 -13.57
CA TYR A 144 5.75 7.63 -13.90
C TYR A 144 4.69 7.91 -14.96
N ALA A 145 4.88 7.37 -16.16
CA ALA A 145 3.88 7.41 -17.21
C ALA A 145 3.13 6.07 -17.24
N VAL A 146 1.83 6.09 -16.99
CA VAL A 146 0.96 4.93 -17.22
C VAL A 146 0.74 4.80 -18.73
N ALA A 147 1.71 4.21 -19.42
CA ALA A 147 1.61 3.94 -20.84
C ALA A 147 0.68 2.74 -21.06
N GLY A 148 -0.62 2.98 -21.14
CA GLY A 148 -1.59 2.02 -21.66
C GLY A 148 -1.85 0.74 -20.84
N ALA A 149 -1.16 0.53 -19.72
CA ALA A 149 -1.37 -0.62 -18.85
C ALA A 149 -2.30 -0.24 -17.68
N ALA A 150 -3.24 -1.11 -17.36
CA ALA A 150 -4.11 -0.93 -16.19
C ALA A 150 -3.31 -0.87 -14.88
N TRP A 151 -2.16 -1.58 -14.84
CA TRP A 151 -1.25 -1.65 -13.70
C TRP A 151 0.18 -1.35 -14.12
N GLY A 152 0.90 -0.67 -13.24
CA GLY A 152 2.34 -0.57 -13.26
C GLY A 152 2.89 -0.70 -11.84
N PHE A 153 4.17 -0.98 -11.72
CA PHE A 153 4.83 -1.10 -10.43
C PHE A 153 5.96 -0.07 -10.36
N ALA A 154 5.98 0.70 -9.28
CA ALA A 154 7.16 1.48 -8.94
C ALA A 154 8.32 0.54 -8.60
N ALA A 155 9.56 1.00 -8.75
CA ALA A 155 10.74 0.22 -8.43
C ALA A 155 10.60 -0.40 -7.03
N GLY A 156 10.83 -1.70 -6.94
CA GLY A 156 10.68 -2.44 -5.70
C GLY A 156 11.69 -2.01 -4.65
N ALA A 157 11.27 -1.99 -3.40
CA ALA A 157 12.16 -1.87 -2.25
C ALA A 157 12.43 -3.25 -1.68
N ALA A 158 13.64 -3.46 -1.12
CA ALA A 158 13.93 -4.68 -0.38
C ALA A 158 12.97 -4.81 0.82
N ALA A 159 12.21 -5.90 0.86
CA ALA A 159 11.35 -6.19 1.99
C ALA A 159 12.18 -6.90 3.06
N GLY A 160 12.63 -6.18 4.06
CA GLY A 160 12.68 -6.81 5.38
C GLY A 160 11.26 -7.25 5.76
N ALA A 161 11.08 -8.15 6.71
CA ALA A 161 9.79 -8.69 7.14
C ALA A 161 8.83 -7.60 7.67
N ILE A 162 8.42 -6.69 6.81
CA ILE A 162 7.63 -5.48 7.14
C ILE A 162 6.13 -5.80 7.20
N TRP A 163 5.71 -6.88 6.56
CA TRP A 163 4.33 -7.31 6.51
C TRP A 163 4.11 -8.44 7.50
N GLY A 164 3.71 -8.11 8.72
CA GLY A 164 3.15 -9.06 9.65
C GLY A 164 1.94 -9.78 9.04
N ASN A 165 1.57 -10.92 9.63
CA ASN A 165 0.37 -11.66 9.23
C ASN A 165 -0.89 -10.84 9.55
N TYR A 166 -1.31 -10.00 8.62
CA TYR A 166 -2.58 -9.30 8.75
C TYR A 166 -3.75 -10.27 8.56
N ASN A 167 -4.59 -10.38 9.58
CA ASN A 167 -5.79 -11.22 9.51
C ASN A 167 -6.91 -10.52 8.73
N TRP A 168 -6.95 -10.73 7.42
CA TRP A 168 -7.95 -10.14 6.53
C TRP A 168 -9.40 -10.54 6.87
N GLY A 169 -9.61 -11.68 7.53
CA GLY A 169 -10.94 -12.14 7.94
C GLY A 169 -11.41 -11.59 9.29
N GLY A 170 -10.49 -11.15 10.17
CA GLY A 170 -10.78 -10.69 11.53
C GLY A 170 -10.57 -9.20 11.77
N GLY A 171 -9.85 -8.51 10.90
CA GLY A 171 -9.47 -7.10 11.08
C GLY A 171 -8.45 -6.87 12.20
N ASP A 172 -7.78 -7.92 12.67
CA ASP A 172 -6.77 -7.82 13.71
C ASP A 172 -5.37 -7.71 13.09
N VAL A 173 -4.59 -6.76 13.58
CA VAL A 173 -3.18 -6.60 13.22
C VAL A 173 -2.36 -7.29 14.31
N ASN A 174 -1.76 -8.43 14.00
CA ASN A 174 -0.68 -8.98 14.80
C ASN A 174 0.63 -8.34 14.34
N ILE A 175 1.13 -7.41 15.12
CA ILE A 175 2.43 -6.76 14.94
C ILE A 175 3.49 -7.59 15.66
#